data_09a69a1f96d50eae72737945263cd484
#
_entry.id   09a69a1f96d50eae72737945263cd484
#
_cell.length_a   1.000
_cell.length_b   1.000
_cell.length_c   1.000
_cell.angle_alpha   90.00
_cell.angle_beta   90.00
_cell.angle_gamma   90.00
#
_symmetry.space_group_name_H-M   'P 1'
#
loop_
_entity.id
_entity.type
_entity.pdbx_description
1 polymer ?
#
loop_
_entity_poly.entity_id
_entity_poly.type
_entity_poly.pdbx_seq_one_letter_code
_entity_poly.pdbx_strand_id
1 'polypeptide(L)'
;MNVTKITRMEPNGPGGKGLDAWPKLPPEVVDEGDPVQTGYKYYEDDVTGLRVGIWNCTEFKSKMEPHAVHEFMHLISGTVTIVHGDGSTLTATAGEQFFIPKGTMRQWTQSGEVRKYFMIFPDPSGAEADDPDSLRAFKIDQSEEMQSIPVPGELEIIGETPEWKAKKIFEDPTGQYTFGLWQATPFEMKPAPIDHAELMLPFEGTMTLKGDGETHTFAPGEAAFVPKGAECVWASTDKVTKVFCSFRPKA
;
A
#
# COMPACT_ATOMS: atom_id res chain seq x y z
N MET A 1 -8.30 16.78 -7.06
CA MET A 1 -7.10 17.66 -6.86
C MET A 1 -5.90 16.72 -6.87
N ASN A 2 -4.99 16.86 -7.83
CA ASN A 2 -3.75 16.06 -7.80
C ASN A 2 -2.89 16.52 -6.63
N VAL A 3 -2.76 15.68 -5.61
CA VAL A 3 -1.81 15.90 -4.52
C VAL A 3 -0.42 15.71 -5.09
N THR A 4 0.40 16.76 -5.07
CA THR A 4 1.81 16.71 -5.53
C THR A 4 2.79 16.67 -4.37
N LYS A 5 2.27 16.52 -3.14
CA LYS A 5 3.02 16.63 -1.89
C LYS A 5 3.19 15.30 -1.19
N ILE A 6 4.32 15.14 -0.52
CA ILE A 6 4.55 14.06 0.44
C ILE A 6 3.42 14.11 1.49
N THR A 7 2.78 12.99 1.71
CA THR A 7 1.63 12.89 2.61
C THR A 7 1.91 11.89 3.72
N ARG A 8 1.87 12.34 4.98
CA ARG A 8 1.82 11.44 6.13
C ARG A 8 0.42 10.83 6.20
N MET A 9 0.34 9.52 6.19
CA MET A 9 -0.94 8.85 6.42
C MET A 9 -1.16 8.68 7.93
N GLU A 10 -2.27 9.21 8.41
CA GLU A 10 -2.59 9.24 9.85
C GLU A 10 -3.77 8.33 10.17
N PRO A 11 -3.70 7.52 11.26
CA PRO A 11 -4.74 6.52 11.57
C PRO A 11 -6.12 7.11 11.85
N ASN A 12 -6.21 8.40 12.15
CA ASN A 12 -7.46 9.11 12.43
C ASN A 12 -7.75 10.21 11.41
N GLY A 13 -7.27 10.05 10.17
CA GLY A 13 -7.40 11.07 9.13
C GLY A 13 -6.48 12.27 9.33
N PRO A 14 -6.40 13.19 8.35
CA PRO A 14 -5.47 14.31 8.37
C PRO A 14 -5.60 15.19 9.61
N GLY A 15 -4.48 15.37 10.33
CA GLY A 15 -4.45 16.15 11.57
C GLY A 15 -5.29 15.57 12.70
N GLY A 16 -5.58 14.29 12.68
CA GLY A 16 -6.37 13.59 13.69
C GLY A 16 -7.85 14.00 13.76
N LYS A 17 -8.39 14.60 12.69
CA LYS A 17 -9.76 15.19 12.68
C LYS A 17 -10.88 14.16 12.54
N GLY A 18 -10.55 12.88 12.45
CA GLY A 18 -11.51 11.79 12.23
C GLY A 18 -11.60 11.39 10.76
N LEU A 19 -12.40 10.37 10.51
CA LEU A 19 -12.67 9.82 9.18
C LEU A 19 -14.06 10.24 8.73
N ASP A 20 -14.21 10.51 7.44
CA ASP A 20 -15.50 10.85 6.83
C ASP A 20 -16.41 9.62 6.74
N ALA A 21 -17.71 9.82 6.90
CA ALA A 21 -18.69 8.77 6.65
C ALA A 21 -18.70 8.40 5.15
N TRP A 22 -18.60 7.11 4.86
CA TRP A 22 -18.72 6.61 3.50
C TRP A 22 -20.09 5.98 3.25
N PRO A 23 -20.52 5.89 1.99
CA PRO A 23 -21.77 5.20 1.62
C PRO A 23 -21.80 3.78 2.20
N LYS A 24 -22.99 3.30 2.56
CA LYS A 24 -23.17 1.89 2.96
C LYS A 24 -22.69 0.96 1.86
N LEU A 25 -22.15 -0.20 2.27
CA LEU A 25 -21.88 -1.27 1.30
C LEU A 25 -23.21 -1.68 0.63
N PRO A 26 -23.18 -1.92 -0.68
CA PRO A 26 -24.37 -2.43 -1.38
C PRO A 26 -24.86 -3.75 -0.74
N PRO A 27 -26.18 -3.94 -0.53
CA PRO A 27 -26.68 -5.17 0.09
C PRO A 27 -26.32 -6.45 -0.67
N GLU A 28 -26.10 -6.34 -1.98
CA GLU A 28 -25.68 -7.46 -2.82
C GLU A 28 -24.29 -7.99 -2.51
N VAL A 29 -23.40 -7.21 -1.87
CA VAL A 29 -22.05 -7.65 -1.49
C VAL A 29 -21.94 -8.08 -0.03
N VAL A 30 -22.97 -7.82 0.79
CA VAL A 30 -23.01 -8.18 2.22
C VAL A 30 -23.76 -9.50 2.40
N ASP A 31 -23.16 -10.45 3.12
CA ASP A 31 -23.75 -11.71 3.53
C ASP A 31 -24.36 -11.60 4.94
N GLU A 32 -23.58 -11.05 5.88
CA GLU A 32 -24.00 -10.88 7.27
C GLU A 32 -23.57 -9.51 7.82
N GLY A 33 -24.40 -8.90 8.67
CA GLY A 33 -24.15 -7.61 9.32
C GLY A 33 -24.82 -6.41 8.64
N ASP A 34 -24.67 -5.25 9.27
CA ASP A 34 -25.04 -3.91 8.70
C ASP A 34 -23.82 -2.99 8.84
N PRO A 35 -22.80 -3.16 8.00
CA PRO A 35 -21.51 -2.47 8.14
C PRO A 35 -21.63 -0.96 7.99
N VAL A 36 -21.01 -0.24 8.91
CA VAL A 36 -20.83 1.21 8.85
C VAL A 36 -19.39 1.51 8.47
N GLN A 37 -19.23 2.21 7.35
CA GLN A 37 -17.93 2.57 6.81
C GLN A 37 -17.59 4.02 7.11
N THR A 38 -16.32 4.26 7.43
CA THR A 38 -15.71 5.58 7.43
C THR A 38 -14.34 5.51 6.75
N GLY A 39 -13.86 6.62 6.23
CA GLY A 39 -12.53 6.61 5.59
C GLY A 39 -12.08 8.00 5.17
N TYR A 40 -10.87 8.05 4.64
CA TYR A 40 -10.32 9.25 4.02
C TYR A 40 -9.44 8.85 2.83
N LYS A 41 -9.66 9.47 1.67
CA LYS A 41 -8.79 9.29 0.51
C LYS A 41 -7.71 10.36 0.52
N TYR A 42 -6.48 9.94 0.75
CA TYR A 42 -5.30 10.81 0.67
C TYR A 42 -4.95 11.14 -0.79
N TYR A 43 -5.24 10.20 -1.69
CA TYR A 43 -4.99 10.34 -3.12
C TYR A 43 -6.04 9.59 -3.94
N GLU A 44 -6.46 10.20 -5.04
CA GLU A 44 -7.33 9.60 -6.05
C GLU A 44 -6.98 10.17 -7.42
N ASP A 45 -6.73 9.29 -8.38
CA ASP A 45 -6.47 9.64 -9.77
C ASP A 45 -7.58 9.04 -10.64
N ASP A 46 -8.46 9.89 -11.15
CA ASP A 46 -9.61 9.47 -11.96
C ASP A 46 -9.21 8.86 -13.31
N VAL A 47 -7.99 9.12 -13.80
CA VAL A 47 -7.51 8.60 -15.10
C VAL A 47 -7.08 7.14 -14.97
N THR A 48 -6.28 6.84 -13.95
CA THR A 48 -5.77 5.48 -13.71
C THR A 48 -6.63 4.68 -12.75
N GLY A 49 -7.48 5.35 -11.98
CA GLY A 49 -8.28 4.77 -10.90
C GLY A 49 -7.47 4.45 -9.65
N LEU A 50 -6.19 4.86 -9.59
CA LEU A 50 -5.36 4.66 -8.40
C LEU A 50 -5.96 5.41 -7.21
N ARG A 51 -6.11 4.70 -6.09
CA ARG A 51 -6.61 5.27 -4.83
C ARG A 51 -5.74 4.86 -3.67
N VAL A 52 -5.41 5.83 -2.81
CA VAL A 52 -4.66 5.60 -1.58
C VAL A 52 -5.40 6.26 -0.42
N GLY A 53 -5.58 5.52 0.67
CA GLY A 53 -6.38 6.04 1.76
C GLY A 53 -6.34 5.20 3.02
N ILE A 54 -7.26 5.58 3.90
CA ILE A 54 -7.58 4.83 5.10
C ILE A 54 -9.06 4.47 5.07
N TRP A 55 -9.35 3.25 5.50
CA TRP A 55 -10.70 2.72 5.60
C TRP A 55 -10.89 2.10 6.97
N ASN A 56 -12.08 2.32 7.52
CA ASN A 56 -12.54 1.75 8.77
C ASN A 56 -13.96 1.22 8.58
N CYS A 57 -14.25 0.05 9.12
CA CYS A 57 -15.57 -0.55 9.01
C CYS A 57 -15.89 -1.39 10.25
N THR A 58 -17.15 -1.36 10.66
CA THR A 58 -17.68 -2.24 11.71
C THR A 58 -17.76 -3.69 11.21
N GLU A 59 -18.09 -4.62 12.09
CA GLU A 59 -18.18 -6.05 11.78
C GLU A 59 -19.11 -6.37 10.61
N PHE A 60 -18.71 -7.26 9.75
CA PHE A 60 -19.52 -7.83 8.67
C PHE A 60 -18.85 -9.04 8.03
N LYS A 61 -19.64 -9.75 7.22
CA LYS A 61 -19.17 -10.77 6.32
C LYS A 61 -19.63 -10.42 4.90
N SER A 62 -18.73 -10.43 3.95
CA SER A 62 -19.11 -10.23 2.55
C SER A 62 -19.62 -11.53 1.93
N LYS A 63 -20.29 -11.44 0.80
CA LYS A 63 -20.50 -12.61 -0.06
C LYS A 63 -19.18 -13.07 -0.65
N MET A 64 -19.17 -14.33 -1.13
CA MET A 64 -18.08 -14.87 -1.93
C MET A 64 -18.18 -14.27 -3.34
N GLU A 65 -17.16 -13.50 -3.74
CA GLU A 65 -17.13 -12.83 -5.04
C GLU A 65 -15.69 -12.59 -5.51
N PRO A 66 -15.47 -12.40 -6.83
CA PRO A 66 -14.16 -11.99 -7.32
C PRO A 66 -13.78 -10.62 -6.77
N HIS A 67 -12.54 -10.47 -6.31
CA HIS A 67 -12.03 -9.18 -5.87
C HIS A 67 -11.80 -8.27 -7.07
N ALA A 68 -12.43 -7.08 -7.06
CA ALA A 68 -12.53 -6.24 -8.25
C ALA A 68 -11.25 -5.49 -8.63
N VAL A 69 -10.28 -5.44 -7.73
CA VAL A 69 -9.08 -4.58 -7.83
C VAL A 69 -7.83 -5.29 -7.32
N HIS A 70 -6.65 -4.78 -7.65
CA HIS A 70 -5.44 -5.07 -6.88
C HIS A 70 -5.44 -4.22 -5.63
N GLU A 71 -5.34 -4.81 -4.46
CA GLU A 71 -5.41 -4.09 -3.20
C GLU A 71 -4.29 -4.50 -2.24
N PHE A 72 -3.37 -3.57 -2.00
CA PHE A 72 -2.40 -3.63 -0.93
C PHE A 72 -3.00 -3.03 0.34
N MET A 73 -2.81 -3.69 1.48
CA MET A 73 -3.38 -3.30 2.76
C MET A 73 -2.37 -3.42 3.89
N HIS A 74 -2.42 -2.45 4.81
CA HIS A 74 -1.77 -2.51 6.11
C HIS A 74 -2.82 -2.37 7.20
N LEU A 75 -3.01 -3.40 8.03
CA LEU A 75 -3.94 -3.35 9.14
C LEU A 75 -3.40 -2.48 10.27
N ILE A 76 -4.15 -1.45 10.63
CA ILE A 76 -3.87 -0.56 11.76
C ILE A 76 -4.47 -1.15 13.04
N SER A 77 -5.69 -1.69 12.93
CA SER A 77 -6.40 -2.32 14.05
C SER A 77 -7.39 -3.37 13.57
N GLY A 78 -7.76 -4.28 14.46
CA GLY A 78 -8.71 -5.35 14.19
C GLY A 78 -8.08 -6.60 13.59
N THR A 79 -8.93 -7.52 13.16
CA THR A 79 -8.58 -8.79 12.53
C THR A 79 -9.53 -9.06 11.39
N VAL A 80 -8.99 -9.48 10.26
CA VAL A 80 -9.75 -9.90 9.09
C VAL A 80 -9.36 -11.30 8.68
N THR A 81 -10.35 -12.10 8.28
CA THR A 81 -10.15 -13.39 7.63
C THR A 81 -10.68 -13.33 6.21
N ILE A 82 -9.83 -13.67 5.27
CA ILE A 82 -10.19 -13.88 3.86
C ILE A 82 -10.39 -15.39 3.67
N VAL A 83 -11.58 -15.77 3.26
CA VAL A 83 -11.88 -17.16 2.83
C VAL A 83 -11.82 -17.18 1.31
N HIS A 84 -11.01 -18.06 0.74
CA HIS A 84 -10.88 -18.22 -0.71
C HIS A 84 -11.93 -19.18 -1.28
N GLY A 85 -12.11 -19.17 -2.60
CA GLY A 85 -13.07 -20.04 -3.28
C GLY A 85 -12.85 -21.54 -3.09
N ASP A 86 -11.62 -21.97 -2.79
CA ASP A 86 -11.28 -23.35 -2.46
C ASP A 86 -11.44 -23.70 -0.97
N GLY A 87 -11.92 -22.76 -0.16
CA GLY A 87 -12.10 -22.92 1.28
C GLY A 87 -10.84 -22.66 2.13
N SER A 88 -9.68 -22.43 1.51
CA SER A 88 -8.48 -22.01 2.26
C SER A 88 -8.68 -20.61 2.85
N THR A 89 -7.95 -20.29 3.91
CA THR A 89 -8.11 -19.02 4.63
C THR A 89 -6.79 -18.29 4.84
N LEU A 90 -6.86 -16.97 4.86
CA LEU A 90 -5.81 -16.09 5.32
C LEU A 90 -6.37 -15.19 6.41
N THR A 91 -5.73 -15.16 7.58
CA THR A 91 -6.10 -14.22 8.65
C THR A 91 -5.00 -13.21 8.85
N ALA A 92 -5.33 -11.92 8.79
CA ALA A 92 -4.42 -10.82 9.07
C ALA A 92 -4.88 -10.05 10.30
N THR A 93 -3.92 -9.58 11.10
CA THR A 93 -4.11 -8.83 12.35
C THR A 93 -3.41 -7.49 12.31
N ALA A 94 -3.68 -6.62 13.30
CA ALA A 94 -3.04 -5.31 13.41
C ALA A 94 -1.50 -5.39 13.29
N GLY A 95 -0.90 -4.50 12.50
CA GLY A 95 0.52 -4.45 12.16
C GLY A 95 0.91 -5.25 10.92
N GLU A 96 0.07 -6.18 10.45
CA GLU A 96 0.38 -7.00 9.29
C GLU A 96 -0.01 -6.33 7.95
N GLN A 97 0.77 -6.62 6.92
CA GLN A 97 0.48 -6.26 5.53
C GLN A 97 0.03 -7.50 4.77
N PHE A 98 -0.97 -7.32 3.93
CA PHE A 98 -1.45 -8.37 3.05
C PHE A 98 -1.96 -7.77 1.73
N PHE A 99 -2.09 -8.63 0.76
CA PHE A 99 -2.48 -8.25 -0.58
C PHE A 99 -3.56 -9.19 -1.12
N ILE A 100 -4.50 -8.61 -1.84
CA ILE A 100 -5.50 -9.37 -2.61
C ILE A 100 -5.35 -9.00 -4.08
N PRO A 101 -4.91 -9.94 -4.93
CA PRO A 101 -4.91 -9.75 -6.38
C PRO A 101 -6.32 -9.56 -6.93
N LYS A 102 -6.47 -8.73 -7.95
CA LYS A 102 -7.71 -8.63 -8.73
C LYS A 102 -8.09 -10.00 -9.29
N GLY A 103 -9.36 -10.35 -9.22
CA GLY A 103 -9.89 -11.66 -9.66
C GLY A 103 -9.89 -12.75 -8.58
N THR A 104 -9.17 -12.57 -7.47
CA THR A 104 -9.19 -13.55 -6.37
C THR A 104 -10.63 -13.79 -5.90
N MET A 105 -11.11 -15.03 -6.01
CA MET A 105 -12.40 -15.44 -5.44
C MET A 105 -12.28 -15.44 -3.92
N ARG A 106 -12.98 -14.51 -3.24
CA ARG A 106 -12.81 -14.28 -1.81
C ARG A 106 -14.10 -13.88 -1.10
N GLN A 107 -14.19 -14.23 0.17
CA GLN A 107 -15.12 -13.71 1.14
C GLN A 107 -14.36 -12.99 2.25
N TRP A 108 -14.70 -11.74 2.52
CA TRP A 108 -14.15 -10.96 3.63
C TRP A 108 -14.95 -11.21 4.90
N THR A 109 -14.30 -11.50 6.02
CA THR A 109 -14.94 -11.71 7.32
C THR A 109 -14.18 -10.97 8.40
N GLN A 110 -14.91 -10.19 9.21
CA GLN A 110 -14.37 -9.54 10.40
C GLN A 110 -15.43 -9.57 11.52
N SER A 111 -14.98 -9.89 12.75
CA SER A 111 -15.85 -10.02 13.93
C SER A 111 -15.84 -8.78 14.83
N GLY A 112 -15.33 -7.67 14.33
CA GLY A 112 -15.26 -6.38 15.02
C GLY A 112 -14.80 -5.31 14.07
N GLU A 113 -14.50 -4.12 14.60
CA GLU A 113 -14.02 -3.00 13.78
C GLU A 113 -12.63 -3.29 13.22
N VAL A 114 -12.45 -3.05 11.94
CA VAL A 114 -11.17 -3.13 11.22
C VAL A 114 -10.82 -1.78 10.63
N ARG A 115 -9.57 -1.36 10.84
CA ARG A 115 -9.01 -0.16 10.25
C ARG A 115 -7.73 -0.50 9.49
N LYS A 116 -7.61 0.02 8.26
CA LYS A 116 -6.47 -0.27 7.39
C LYS A 116 -6.09 0.93 6.53
N TYR A 117 -4.80 1.06 6.24
CA TYR A 117 -4.35 1.79 5.05
C TYR A 117 -4.51 0.90 3.82
N PHE A 118 -4.77 1.51 2.69
CA PHE A 118 -4.88 0.81 1.41
C PHE A 118 -4.23 1.59 0.27
N MET A 119 -3.74 0.86 -0.71
CA MET A 119 -3.44 1.35 -2.05
C MET A 119 -4.13 0.42 -3.04
N ILE A 120 -4.99 0.97 -3.90
CA ILE A 120 -5.86 0.23 -4.80
C ILE A 120 -5.57 0.63 -6.24
N PHE A 121 -5.41 -0.37 -7.09
CA PHE A 121 -5.35 -0.22 -8.54
C PHE A 121 -6.40 -1.12 -9.21
N PRO A 122 -7.41 -0.54 -9.92
CA PRO A 122 -8.48 -1.32 -10.53
C PRO A 122 -8.04 -2.06 -11.80
N ASP A 123 -6.86 -1.74 -12.35
CA ASP A 123 -6.40 -2.25 -13.64
C ASP A 123 -7.48 -2.22 -14.72
N PRO A 124 -7.72 -1.07 -15.36
CA PRO A 124 -8.78 -0.93 -16.37
C PRO A 124 -8.43 -1.60 -17.71
N SER A 125 -7.19 -2.08 -17.88
CA SER A 125 -6.75 -2.72 -19.13
C SER A 125 -7.45 -4.04 -19.42
N GLY A 126 -8.08 -4.65 -18.41
CA GLY A 126 -8.67 -5.97 -18.51
C GLY A 126 -7.65 -7.11 -18.60
N ALA A 127 -6.36 -6.84 -18.32
CA ALA A 127 -5.36 -7.88 -18.25
C ALA A 127 -5.74 -8.89 -17.16
N GLU A 128 -5.63 -10.17 -17.49
CA GLU A 128 -5.93 -11.27 -16.58
C GLU A 128 -4.62 -11.93 -16.14
N ALA A 129 -4.63 -12.54 -14.96
CA ALA A 129 -3.51 -13.36 -14.51
C ALA A 129 -3.40 -14.63 -15.39
N ASP A 130 -2.19 -15.13 -15.56
CA ASP A 130 -1.92 -16.37 -16.34
C ASP A 130 -2.67 -17.59 -15.77
N ASP A 131 -2.90 -17.62 -14.47
CA ASP A 131 -3.66 -18.67 -13.76
C ASP A 131 -4.61 -18.04 -12.73
N PRO A 132 -5.82 -17.62 -13.13
CA PRO A 132 -6.78 -17.00 -12.23
C PRO A 132 -7.24 -17.92 -11.08
N ASP A 133 -7.28 -19.23 -11.29
CA ASP A 133 -7.74 -20.19 -10.29
C ASP A 133 -6.72 -20.38 -9.16
N SER A 134 -5.47 -20.00 -9.36
CA SER A 134 -4.43 -20.02 -8.33
C SER A 134 -4.36 -18.74 -7.50
N LEU A 135 -5.08 -17.69 -7.89
CA LEU A 135 -5.04 -16.42 -7.19
C LEU A 135 -5.50 -16.57 -5.74
N ARG A 136 -4.66 -16.09 -4.83
CA ARG A 136 -4.94 -16.07 -3.38
C ARG A 136 -4.52 -14.73 -2.80
N ALA A 137 -5.23 -14.33 -1.76
CA ALA A 137 -4.69 -13.32 -0.85
C ALA A 137 -3.48 -13.90 -0.11
N PHE A 138 -2.49 -13.08 0.18
CA PHE A 138 -1.30 -13.51 0.92
C PHE A 138 -0.75 -12.38 1.79
N LYS A 139 -0.09 -12.74 2.88
CA LYS A 139 0.64 -11.80 3.74
C LYS A 139 2.00 -11.48 3.16
N ILE A 140 2.51 -10.33 3.51
CA ILE A 140 3.88 -9.94 3.20
C ILE A 140 4.78 -10.44 4.34
N ASP A 141 5.68 -11.34 4.02
CA ASP A 141 6.70 -11.81 4.95
C ASP A 141 7.88 -10.84 4.92
N GLN A 142 8.01 -10.03 5.99
CA GLN A 142 9.09 -9.06 6.12
C GLN A 142 10.48 -9.72 6.31
N SER A 143 10.55 -11.03 6.53
CA SER A 143 11.79 -11.79 6.66
C SER A 143 12.33 -12.34 5.34
N GLU A 144 11.62 -12.13 4.22
CA GLU A 144 12.09 -12.60 2.91
C GLU A 144 13.46 -12.05 2.54
N GLU A 145 14.29 -12.90 1.96
CA GLU A 145 15.63 -12.54 1.54
C GLU A 145 15.60 -11.54 0.38
N MET A 146 16.23 -10.39 0.59
CA MET A 146 16.39 -9.34 -0.41
C MET A 146 17.72 -9.50 -1.17
N GLN A 147 17.68 -9.29 -2.48
CA GLN A 147 18.87 -9.31 -3.34
C GLN A 147 19.46 -7.91 -3.47
N SER A 148 20.78 -7.84 -3.59
CA SER A 148 21.46 -6.56 -3.90
C SER A 148 21.01 -6.04 -5.26
N ILE A 149 20.67 -4.75 -5.30
CA ILE A 149 20.29 -4.05 -6.53
C ILE A 149 21.19 -2.81 -6.71
N PRO A 150 21.46 -2.41 -7.95
CA PRO A 150 22.21 -1.18 -8.19
C PRO A 150 21.37 0.05 -7.76
N VAL A 151 22.05 1.08 -7.28
CA VAL A 151 21.45 2.42 -7.18
C VAL A 151 21.21 2.91 -8.60
N PRO A 152 19.98 3.35 -8.96
CA PRO A 152 19.70 3.87 -10.31
C PRO A 152 20.63 5.04 -10.64
N GLY A 153 21.22 5.01 -11.85
CA GLY A 153 22.26 5.97 -12.26
C GLY A 153 21.76 7.41 -12.45
N GLU A 154 20.45 7.59 -12.57
CA GLU A 154 19.78 8.90 -12.62
C GLU A 154 19.64 9.56 -11.24
N LEU A 155 19.83 8.80 -10.16
CA LEU A 155 19.76 9.32 -8.80
C LEU A 155 21.13 9.82 -8.35
N GLU A 156 21.21 11.09 -7.98
CA GLU A 156 22.43 11.66 -7.43
C GLU A 156 22.49 11.47 -5.90
N ILE A 157 23.44 10.66 -5.46
CA ILE A 157 23.71 10.40 -4.03
C ILE A 157 24.68 11.46 -3.49
N ILE A 158 24.40 11.95 -2.28
CA ILE A 158 25.28 12.84 -1.55
C ILE A 158 26.18 11.98 -0.63
N GLY A 159 27.49 12.03 -0.85
CA GLY A 159 28.46 11.26 -0.07
C GLY A 159 28.74 9.88 -0.64
N GLU A 160 28.83 8.86 0.21
CA GLU A 160 29.12 7.49 -0.19
C GLU A 160 27.90 6.82 -0.83
N THR A 161 28.15 6.01 -1.86
CA THR A 161 27.08 5.24 -2.49
C THR A 161 26.56 4.16 -1.54
N PRO A 162 25.26 4.14 -1.21
CA PRO A 162 24.71 3.14 -0.30
C PRO A 162 24.63 1.75 -0.94
N GLU A 163 24.56 0.74 -0.09
CA GLU A 163 24.11 -0.59 -0.51
C GLU A 163 22.59 -0.64 -0.51
N TRP A 164 22.00 -0.99 -1.64
CA TRP A 164 20.58 -1.23 -1.78
C TRP A 164 20.28 -2.71 -1.96
N LYS A 165 19.19 -3.15 -1.35
CA LYS A 165 18.61 -4.47 -1.53
C LYS A 165 17.12 -4.35 -1.75
N ALA A 166 16.56 -5.26 -2.54
CA ALA A 166 15.13 -5.34 -2.74
C ALA A 166 14.64 -6.76 -2.97
N LYS A 167 13.35 -6.96 -2.72
CA LYS A 167 12.61 -8.14 -3.11
C LYS A 167 11.28 -7.67 -3.70
N LYS A 168 11.08 -7.87 -5.00
CA LYS A 168 9.76 -7.74 -5.61
C LYS A 168 8.93 -8.96 -5.21
N ILE A 169 7.82 -8.75 -4.52
CA ILE A 169 6.91 -9.81 -4.07
C ILE A 169 5.80 -10.00 -5.09
N PHE A 170 5.29 -8.90 -5.65
CA PHE A 170 4.22 -8.93 -6.64
C PHE A 170 4.42 -7.85 -7.70
N GLU A 171 4.00 -8.18 -8.91
CA GLU A 171 3.82 -7.25 -10.03
C GLU A 171 2.54 -7.66 -10.76
N ASP A 172 1.66 -6.70 -11.03
CA ASP A 172 0.45 -6.94 -11.78
C ASP A 172 0.75 -7.28 -13.27
N PRO A 173 -0.17 -7.92 -14.01
CA PRO A 173 0.06 -8.29 -15.41
C PRO A 173 0.41 -7.12 -16.32
N THR A 174 0.04 -5.90 -15.95
CA THR A 174 0.40 -4.70 -16.71
C THR A 174 1.81 -4.19 -16.41
N GLY A 175 2.43 -4.64 -15.31
CA GLY A 175 3.72 -4.14 -14.83
C GLY A 175 3.67 -2.73 -14.25
N GLN A 176 2.48 -2.20 -13.95
CA GLN A 176 2.29 -0.86 -13.41
C GLN A 176 2.23 -0.83 -11.89
N TYR A 177 1.69 -1.88 -11.29
CA TYR A 177 1.45 -1.97 -9.85
C TYR A 177 2.36 -3.04 -9.24
N THR A 178 3.26 -2.61 -8.37
CA THR A 178 4.30 -3.48 -7.80
C THR A 178 4.39 -3.25 -6.30
N PHE A 179 4.62 -4.29 -5.52
CA PHE A 179 5.02 -4.13 -4.14
C PHE A 179 6.10 -5.13 -3.74
N GLY A 180 6.79 -4.81 -2.64
CA GLY A 180 7.87 -5.62 -2.13
C GLY A 180 8.56 -5.02 -0.91
N LEU A 181 9.77 -5.52 -0.69
CA LEU A 181 10.69 -5.06 0.35
C LEU A 181 11.83 -4.29 -0.28
N TRP A 182 12.27 -3.24 0.40
CA TRP A 182 13.44 -2.45 0.01
C TRP A 182 14.24 -2.07 1.26
N GLN A 183 15.56 -2.10 1.14
CA GLN A 183 16.51 -1.78 2.20
C GLN A 183 17.64 -0.93 1.65
N ALA A 184 18.13 -0.01 2.46
CA ALA A 184 19.36 0.74 2.20
C ALA A 184 20.22 0.89 3.47
N THR A 185 21.55 0.95 3.29
CA THR A 185 22.45 1.55 4.26
C THR A 185 22.24 3.07 4.31
N PRO A 186 22.80 3.82 5.26
CA PRO A 186 22.64 5.27 5.34
C PRO A 186 22.88 5.97 4.00
N PHE A 187 22.03 6.92 3.66
CA PHE A 187 22.12 7.67 2.40
C PHE A 187 21.37 9.00 2.46
N GLU A 188 21.73 9.89 1.56
CA GLU A 188 20.96 11.09 1.21
C GLU A 188 21.01 11.28 -0.31
N MET A 189 19.85 11.52 -0.94
CA MET A 189 19.75 11.82 -2.36
C MET A 189 19.65 13.33 -2.57
N LYS A 190 20.08 13.83 -3.73
CA LYS A 190 19.66 15.17 -4.16
C LYS A 190 18.17 15.21 -4.49
N PRO A 191 17.54 16.40 -4.42
CA PRO A 191 16.15 16.54 -4.85
C PRO A 191 15.95 16.02 -6.26
N ALA A 192 14.96 15.16 -6.46
CA ALA A 192 14.58 14.65 -7.75
C ALA A 192 13.07 14.37 -7.79
N PRO A 193 12.40 14.59 -8.94
CA PRO A 193 11.01 14.16 -9.09
C PRO A 193 10.96 12.62 -9.15
N ILE A 194 10.04 12.01 -8.43
CA ILE A 194 9.83 10.57 -8.53
C ILE A 194 8.93 10.25 -9.73
N ASP A 195 9.24 9.15 -10.42
CA ASP A 195 8.56 8.74 -11.66
C ASP A 195 7.36 7.82 -11.44
N HIS A 196 7.08 7.47 -10.19
CA HIS A 196 5.96 6.61 -9.76
C HIS A 196 5.27 7.19 -8.52
N ALA A 197 4.09 6.68 -8.20
CA ALA A 197 3.48 6.91 -6.89
C ALA A 197 3.90 5.79 -5.94
N GLU A 198 4.19 6.09 -4.67
CA GLU A 198 4.60 5.10 -3.69
C GLU A 198 3.91 5.29 -2.32
N LEU A 199 3.29 4.22 -1.83
CA LEU A 199 2.93 4.05 -0.42
C LEU A 199 4.07 3.28 0.25
N MET A 200 4.70 3.85 1.27
CA MET A 200 5.77 3.19 2.01
C MET A 200 5.46 3.04 3.50
N LEU A 201 5.97 1.96 4.08
CA LEU A 201 5.86 1.64 5.50
C LEU A 201 7.23 1.13 6.00
N PRO A 202 8.05 1.98 6.65
CA PRO A 202 9.26 1.52 7.31
C PRO A 202 8.92 0.51 8.43
N PHE A 203 9.73 -0.53 8.57
CA PHE A 203 9.64 -1.47 9.68
C PHE A 203 10.98 -1.68 10.41
N GLU A 204 12.08 -1.14 9.85
CA GLU A 204 13.38 -1.03 10.50
C GLU A 204 14.01 0.31 10.11
N GLY A 205 14.63 0.99 11.08
CA GLY A 205 15.25 2.30 10.85
C GLY A 205 14.23 3.40 10.59
N THR A 206 14.71 4.54 10.09
CA THR A 206 13.89 5.73 9.90
C THR A 206 14.10 6.32 8.52
N MET A 207 13.02 6.60 7.80
CA MET A 207 13.05 7.28 6.49
C MET A 207 12.75 8.76 6.67
N THR A 208 13.60 9.62 6.12
CA THR A 208 13.36 11.06 6.04
C THR A 208 13.07 11.45 4.60
N LEU A 209 11.97 12.19 4.40
CA LEU A 209 11.58 12.77 3.12
C LEU A 209 11.55 14.30 3.27
N LYS A 210 12.25 15.02 2.37
CA LYS A 210 12.24 16.49 2.36
C LYS A 210 11.65 16.95 1.02
N GLY A 211 10.59 17.74 1.05
CA GLY A 211 9.95 18.29 -0.14
C GLY A 211 8.98 19.40 0.23
N ASP A 212 8.66 20.28 -0.72
CA ASP A 212 7.72 21.40 -0.53
C ASP A 212 8.06 22.34 0.65
N GLY A 213 9.34 22.42 1.03
CA GLY A 213 9.82 23.21 2.17
C GLY A 213 9.60 22.54 3.53
N GLU A 214 9.10 21.31 3.55
CA GLU A 214 8.85 20.54 4.76
C GLU A 214 9.80 19.33 4.85
N THR A 215 10.04 18.88 6.09
CA THR A 215 10.78 17.64 6.38
C THR A 215 9.90 16.72 7.17
N HIS A 216 9.72 15.51 6.66
CA HIS A 216 8.93 14.47 7.28
C HIS A 216 9.83 13.29 7.61
N THR A 217 9.74 12.78 8.83
CA THR A 217 10.46 11.58 9.29
C THR A 217 9.46 10.50 9.62
N PHE A 218 9.70 9.29 9.12
CA PHE A 218 8.82 8.14 9.27
C PHE A 218 9.58 7.01 9.95
N ALA A 219 9.13 6.65 11.16
CA ALA A 219 9.63 5.53 11.94
C ALA A 219 8.84 4.24 11.64
N PRO A 220 9.28 3.07 12.12
CA PRO A 220 8.53 1.84 12.02
C PRO A 220 7.08 1.98 12.49
N GLY A 221 6.15 1.49 11.66
CA GLY A 221 4.69 1.59 11.90
C GLY A 221 4.02 2.86 11.38
N GLU A 222 4.79 3.84 10.91
CA GLU A 222 4.24 5.01 10.23
C GLU A 222 4.18 4.80 8.72
N ALA A 223 3.27 5.48 8.05
CA ALA A 223 3.07 5.36 6.61
C ALA A 223 3.17 6.71 5.90
N ALA A 224 3.82 6.70 4.74
CA ALA A 224 3.88 7.84 3.84
C ALA A 224 3.36 7.49 2.45
N PHE A 225 2.70 8.44 1.82
CA PHE A 225 2.40 8.38 0.40
C PHE A 225 3.14 9.51 -0.33
N VAL A 226 3.87 9.14 -1.38
CA VAL A 226 4.59 10.07 -2.26
C VAL A 226 3.98 9.93 -3.66
N PRO A 227 3.30 10.96 -4.18
CA PRO A 227 2.69 10.91 -5.50
C PRO A 227 3.75 11.03 -6.61
N LYS A 228 3.46 10.46 -7.78
CA LYS A 228 4.29 10.65 -8.97
C LYS A 228 4.49 12.14 -9.27
N GLY A 229 5.74 12.52 -9.57
CA GLY A 229 6.14 13.88 -9.89
C GLY A 229 6.44 14.75 -8.67
N ALA A 230 6.25 14.25 -7.46
CA ALA A 230 6.71 14.96 -6.27
C ALA A 230 8.23 15.09 -6.29
N GLU A 231 8.73 16.31 -6.15
CA GLU A 231 10.15 16.57 -6.00
C GLU A 231 10.53 16.41 -4.55
N CYS A 232 11.35 15.41 -4.24
CA CYS A 232 11.74 15.14 -2.86
C CYS A 232 13.17 14.61 -2.73
N VAL A 233 13.75 14.86 -1.56
CA VAL A 233 14.96 14.20 -1.06
C VAL A 233 14.56 12.99 -0.25
N TRP A 234 15.15 11.85 -0.54
CA TRP A 234 15.07 10.67 0.30
C TRP A 234 16.37 10.52 1.08
N ALA A 235 16.27 10.29 2.38
CA ALA A 235 17.42 10.15 3.24
C ALA A 235 17.16 9.20 4.41
N SER A 236 18.22 8.55 4.89
CA SER A 236 18.24 7.86 6.17
C SER A 236 19.62 7.95 6.80
N THR A 237 19.68 8.19 8.10
CA THR A 237 20.93 8.21 8.87
C THR A 237 21.32 6.82 9.36
N ASP A 238 20.41 5.86 9.29
CA ASP A 238 20.60 4.48 9.72
C ASP A 238 20.26 3.53 8.57
N LYS A 239 20.53 2.23 8.76
CA LYS A 239 19.97 1.22 7.88
C LYS A 239 18.44 1.30 7.98
N VAL A 240 17.78 1.41 6.84
CA VAL A 240 16.32 1.48 6.76
C VAL A 240 15.80 0.34 5.91
N THR A 241 14.72 -0.29 6.38
CA THR A 241 13.98 -1.32 5.64
C THR A 241 12.50 -0.96 5.62
N LYS A 242 11.88 -1.04 4.46
CA LYS A 242 10.46 -0.70 4.28
C LYS A 242 9.73 -1.73 3.41
N VAL A 243 8.44 -1.88 3.64
CA VAL A 243 7.50 -2.34 2.64
C VAL A 243 7.18 -1.16 1.73
N PHE A 244 7.19 -1.38 0.43
CA PHE A 244 6.73 -0.39 -0.55
C PHE A 244 5.62 -0.99 -1.42
N CYS A 245 4.67 -0.14 -1.80
CA CYS A 245 3.71 -0.41 -2.84
C CYS A 245 3.76 0.76 -3.83
N SER A 246 4.11 0.49 -5.06
CA SER A 246 4.35 1.51 -6.08
C SER A 246 3.43 1.34 -7.29
N PHE A 247 3.10 2.47 -7.90
CA PHE A 247 2.35 2.52 -9.15
C PHE A 247 3.08 3.41 -10.15
N ARG A 248 3.47 2.82 -11.27
CA ARG A 248 4.12 3.51 -12.40
C ARG A 248 3.22 3.44 -13.62
N PRO A 249 2.45 4.51 -13.92
CA PRO A 249 1.58 4.49 -15.08
C PRO A 249 2.38 4.33 -16.37
N LYS A 250 1.89 3.50 -17.30
CA LYS A 250 2.41 3.46 -18.66
C LYS A 250 2.18 4.80 -19.36
N ALA A 251 3.11 5.18 -20.21
CA ALA A 251 3.03 6.38 -21.03
C ALA A 251 1.91 6.26 -22.07
#